data_1ab2b22748729b95ea4f57e065e07082
#
_entry.id   1ab2b22748729b95ea4f57e065e07082
#
_cell.length_a   1.000
_cell.length_b   1.000
_cell.length_c   1.000
_cell.angle_alpha   90.00
_cell.angle_beta   90.00
_cell.angle_gamma   90.00
#
_symmetry.space_group_name_H-M   'P 1'
#
loop_
_entity.id
_entity.type
_entity.pdbx_description
1 polymer ?
#
loop_
_entity_poly.entity_id
_entity_poly.type
_entity_poly.pdbx_seq_one_letter_code
_entity_poly.pdbx_strand_id
1 'polypeptide(L)'
;MTTIPKKVFRCECCFKVYRRKREYELHQGMCELFGMTKSEREREIEKEQDCLTMSEMSNIIKVLVKEQASLKRQVSTLQKALTGMKQKVDVTEYLQKNCNPGIGLKEWAQKCIELNQDDFNDLYEKKLDEVLDTVLLRNIISLDRVPIRSFSGNSSSAYCYDEGKWRKMTDEDWHFMTGITQSSLLKWLNEMTETNASRLTDDNFSLKYSACVQKTMESMQKLPLRLRVCLNKHVKMKLNNVTKFEYTFA
;
A
#
# COMPACT_ATOMS: atom_id res chain seq x y z
N MET A 1 -44.48 17.17 30.34
CA MET A 1 -43.52 17.23 29.19
C MET A 1 -42.78 18.55 29.29
N THR A 2 -41.58 18.52 29.86
CA THR A 2 -40.73 19.73 30.01
C THR A 2 -39.96 19.98 28.73
N THR A 3 -40.34 21.00 27.99
CA THR A 3 -39.62 21.45 26.79
C THR A 3 -38.28 22.06 27.21
N ILE A 4 -37.18 21.35 26.87
CA ILE A 4 -35.82 21.84 27.07
C ILE A 4 -35.65 23.08 26.15
N PRO A 5 -35.25 24.25 26.68
CA PRO A 5 -35.03 25.47 25.88
C PRO A 5 -33.90 25.21 24.87
N LYS A 6 -34.18 25.40 23.58
CA LYS A 6 -33.14 25.30 22.54
C LYS A 6 -32.10 26.40 22.78
N LYS A 7 -30.87 25.97 23.06
CA LYS A 7 -29.73 26.89 23.27
C LYS A 7 -29.51 27.70 22.00
N VAL A 8 -29.60 29.04 22.15
CA VAL A 8 -29.45 29.97 21.04
C VAL A 8 -28.14 30.74 21.25
N PHE A 9 -27.36 30.91 20.21
CA PHE A 9 -26.07 31.61 20.26
C PHE A 9 -26.23 32.98 19.61
N ARG A 10 -25.88 34.07 20.33
CA ARG A 10 -25.97 35.44 19.86
C ARG A 10 -24.57 36.05 19.74
N CYS A 11 -24.27 36.68 18.62
CA CYS A 11 -23.01 37.40 18.44
C CYS A 11 -23.05 38.71 19.20
N GLU A 12 -22.02 39.01 19.99
CA GLU A 12 -21.91 40.22 20.79
C GLU A 12 -21.59 41.46 19.93
N CYS A 13 -20.97 41.28 18.77
CA CYS A 13 -20.57 42.36 17.87
C CYS A 13 -21.71 42.81 16.94
N CYS A 14 -22.45 41.87 16.32
CA CYS A 14 -23.47 42.19 15.32
C CYS A 14 -24.91 41.79 15.72
N PHE A 15 -25.08 41.22 16.91
CA PHE A 15 -26.33 40.76 17.52
C PHE A 15 -27.12 39.71 16.72
N LYS A 16 -26.52 39.10 15.67
CA LYS A 16 -27.12 37.99 14.93
C LYS A 16 -27.25 36.77 15.82
N VAL A 17 -28.34 36.04 15.61
CA VAL A 17 -28.72 34.86 16.40
C VAL A 17 -28.59 33.60 15.56
N TYR A 18 -27.91 32.60 16.11
CA TYR A 18 -27.65 31.31 15.45
C TYR A 18 -28.26 30.19 16.27
N ARG A 19 -28.81 29.20 15.58
CA ARG A 19 -29.41 27.99 16.20
C ARG A 19 -28.38 26.85 16.34
N ARG A 20 -27.29 26.91 15.58
CA ARG A 20 -26.24 25.87 15.57
C ARG A 20 -24.92 26.50 16.01
N LYS A 21 -24.23 25.81 16.94
CA LYS A 21 -22.95 26.28 17.51
C LYS A 21 -21.88 26.48 16.42
N ARG A 22 -21.79 25.58 15.45
CA ARG A 22 -20.81 25.64 14.35
C ARG A 22 -21.00 26.88 13.45
N GLU A 23 -22.25 27.26 13.18
CA GLU A 23 -22.54 28.44 12.37
C GLU A 23 -22.20 29.73 13.15
N TYR A 24 -22.38 29.70 14.46
CA TYR A 24 -21.99 30.82 15.34
C TYR A 24 -20.46 30.96 15.41
N GLU A 25 -19.71 29.88 15.61
CA GLU A 25 -18.23 29.92 15.66
C GLU A 25 -17.62 30.40 14.33
N LEU A 26 -18.11 29.94 13.18
CA LEU A 26 -17.71 30.46 11.87
C LEU A 26 -18.02 31.96 11.71
N HIS A 27 -19.21 32.38 12.14
CA HIS A 27 -19.57 33.80 12.09
C HIS A 27 -18.72 34.65 13.03
N GLN A 28 -18.43 34.15 14.25
CA GLN A 28 -17.62 34.90 15.25
C GLN A 28 -16.23 35.19 14.69
N GLY A 29 -15.53 34.21 14.12
CA GLY A 29 -14.23 34.45 13.50
C GLY A 29 -14.28 35.48 12.36
N MET A 30 -15.33 35.44 11.54
CA MET A 30 -15.51 36.44 10.48
C MET A 30 -15.88 37.82 11.05
N CYS A 31 -16.70 37.88 12.08
CA CYS A 31 -17.13 39.13 12.69
C CYS A 31 -16.02 39.86 13.46
N GLU A 32 -15.12 39.10 14.09
CA GLU A 32 -13.90 39.59 14.72
C GLU A 32 -12.89 40.11 13.69
N LEU A 33 -12.71 39.42 12.58
CA LEU A 33 -11.83 39.83 11.47
C LEU A 33 -12.26 41.15 10.82
N PHE A 34 -13.56 41.40 10.73
CA PHE A 34 -14.08 42.66 10.14
C PHE A 34 -14.28 43.77 11.15
N GLY A 35 -14.10 43.52 12.46
CA GLY A 35 -13.93 44.51 13.54
C GLY A 35 -14.99 45.62 13.71
N MET A 36 -16.10 45.50 12.97
CA MET A 36 -17.10 46.57 12.94
C MET A 36 -18.41 46.17 13.61
N THR A 37 -18.88 46.97 14.52
CA THR A 37 -20.24 46.89 15.06
C THR A 37 -21.27 47.26 13.97
N LYS A 38 -22.53 46.81 14.14
CA LYS A 38 -23.60 47.14 13.18
C LYS A 38 -23.75 48.66 13.00
N SER A 39 -23.61 49.44 14.06
CA SER A 39 -23.72 50.90 14.01
C SER A 39 -22.53 51.57 13.31
N GLU A 40 -21.35 51.00 13.37
CA GLU A 40 -20.17 51.48 12.63
C GLU A 40 -20.30 51.21 11.13
N ARG A 41 -20.81 50.02 10.74
CA ARG A 41 -21.11 49.73 9.34
C ARG A 41 -22.19 50.63 8.76
N GLU A 42 -23.24 50.91 9.53
CA GLU A 42 -24.30 51.81 9.08
C GLU A 42 -23.77 53.23 8.87
N ARG A 43 -22.88 53.70 9.76
CA ARG A 43 -22.23 55.03 9.64
C ARG A 43 -21.21 55.08 8.50
N GLU A 44 -20.50 53.97 8.20
CA GLU A 44 -19.59 53.94 7.05
C GLU A 44 -20.35 53.83 5.74
N ILE A 45 -21.45 53.05 5.68
CA ILE A 45 -22.33 53.00 4.51
C ILE A 45 -22.94 54.34 4.21
N GLU A 46 -23.27 55.17 5.25
CA GLU A 46 -23.75 56.53 5.06
C GLU A 46 -22.65 57.52 4.63
N LYS A 47 -21.37 57.23 4.95
CA LYS A 47 -20.22 58.03 4.50
C LYS A 47 -19.71 57.63 3.12
N GLU A 48 -19.82 56.34 2.78
CA GLU A 48 -19.46 55.78 1.45
C GLU A 48 -20.68 55.73 0.52
N GLN A 49 -21.26 56.89 0.20
CA GLN A 49 -22.11 57.03 -0.96
C GLN A 49 -21.35 56.95 -2.29
N ASP A 50 -20.13 56.41 -2.26
CA ASP A 50 -19.45 55.94 -3.44
C ASP A 50 -19.76 54.46 -3.67
N CYS A 51 -21.00 54.16 -4.13
CA CYS A 51 -21.29 52.91 -4.75
C CYS A 51 -20.28 52.72 -5.89
N LEU A 52 -19.39 51.72 -5.74
CA LEU A 52 -18.51 51.27 -6.82
C LEU A 52 -19.34 51.16 -8.12
N THR A 53 -19.00 51.96 -9.09
CA THR A 53 -19.68 51.95 -10.37
C THR A 53 -19.52 50.56 -11.00
N MET A 54 -20.47 50.12 -11.82
CA MET A 54 -20.35 48.85 -12.57
C MET A 54 -19.05 48.74 -13.33
N SER A 55 -18.47 49.88 -13.74
CA SER A 55 -17.17 49.96 -14.40
C SER A 55 -16.02 49.61 -13.44
N GLU A 56 -16.05 50.12 -12.20
CA GLU A 56 -15.01 49.83 -11.19
C GLU A 56 -15.09 48.39 -10.72
N MET A 57 -16.29 47.85 -10.46
CA MET A 57 -16.46 46.42 -10.18
C MET A 57 -15.94 45.53 -11.33
N SER A 58 -16.22 45.90 -12.56
CA SER A 58 -15.70 45.16 -13.76
C SER A 58 -14.18 45.21 -13.81
N ASN A 59 -13.55 46.33 -13.45
CA ASN A 59 -12.11 46.47 -13.42
C ASN A 59 -11.49 45.65 -12.29
N ILE A 60 -12.08 45.64 -11.09
CA ILE A 60 -11.64 44.82 -9.96
C ILE A 60 -11.72 43.32 -10.33
N ILE A 61 -12.83 42.89 -10.93
CA ILE A 61 -12.98 41.52 -11.39
C ILE A 61 -11.91 41.15 -12.43
N LYS A 62 -11.62 42.04 -13.40
CA LYS A 62 -10.55 41.82 -14.38
C LYS A 62 -9.17 41.69 -13.76
N VAL A 63 -8.87 42.51 -12.72
CA VAL A 63 -7.61 42.41 -11.98
C VAL A 63 -7.53 41.09 -11.23
N LEU A 64 -8.55 40.73 -10.49
CA LEU A 64 -8.61 39.45 -9.74
C LEU A 64 -8.47 38.24 -10.64
N VAL A 65 -9.12 38.24 -11.81
CA VAL A 65 -8.97 37.15 -12.81
C VAL A 65 -7.54 37.05 -13.33
N LYS A 66 -6.87 38.20 -13.60
CA LYS A 66 -5.48 38.22 -14.01
C LYS A 66 -4.55 37.69 -12.91
N GLU A 67 -4.75 38.11 -11.65
CA GLU A 67 -3.97 37.64 -10.52
C GLU A 67 -4.16 36.14 -10.29
N GLN A 68 -5.41 35.66 -10.34
CA GLN A 68 -5.71 34.23 -10.24
C GLN A 68 -5.01 33.43 -11.32
N ALA A 69 -5.02 33.90 -12.58
CA ALA A 69 -4.32 33.25 -13.68
C ALA A 69 -2.80 33.26 -13.46
N SER A 70 -2.24 34.33 -12.92
CA SER A 70 -0.82 34.43 -12.57
C SER A 70 -0.44 33.44 -11.47
N LEU A 71 -1.20 33.42 -10.37
CA LEU A 71 -1.00 32.49 -9.26
C LEU A 71 -1.11 31.02 -9.74
N LYS A 72 -2.07 30.71 -10.59
CA LYS A 72 -2.21 29.38 -11.17
C LYS A 72 -1.00 28.95 -11.99
N ARG A 73 -0.40 29.88 -12.74
CA ARG A 73 0.87 29.64 -13.49
C ARG A 73 2.03 29.42 -12.53
N GLN A 74 2.16 30.25 -11.47
CA GLN A 74 3.23 30.09 -10.47
C GLN A 74 3.13 28.75 -9.75
N VAL A 75 1.92 28.36 -9.32
CA VAL A 75 1.68 27.02 -8.72
C VAL A 75 2.09 25.91 -9.68
N SER A 76 1.70 25.99 -10.96
CA SER A 76 2.09 25.00 -11.96
C SER A 76 3.61 24.92 -12.16
N THR A 77 4.29 26.08 -12.16
CA THR A 77 5.74 26.14 -12.29
C THR A 77 6.43 25.56 -11.06
N LEU A 78 5.95 25.91 -9.86
CA LEU A 78 6.48 25.32 -8.62
C LEU A 78 6.24 23.82 -8.53
N GLN A 79 5.08 23.34 -8.97
CA GLN A 79 4.81 21.90 -9.06
C GLN A 79 5.77 21.18 -10.01
N LYS A 80 6.05 21.77 -11.18
CA LYS A 80 7.04 21.25 -12.14
C LYS A 80 8.45 21.26 -11.56
N ALA A 81 8.86 22.32 -10.87
CA ALA A 81 10.14 22.40 -10.20
C ALA A 81 10.29 21.36 -9.08
N LEU A 82 9.25 21.16 -8.27
CA LEU A 82 9.23 20.14 -7.23
C LEU A 82 9.30 18.71 -7.81
N THR A 83 8.64 18.45 -8.93
CA THR A 83 8.77 17.15 -9.62
C THR A 83 10.16 16.94 -10.20
N GLY A 84 10.81 18.00 -10.69
CA GLY A 84 12.20 17.95 -11.16
C GLY A 84 13.24 17.84 -10.04
N MET A 85 12.90 18.17 -8.80
CA MET A 85 13.76 18.06 -7.62
C MET A 85 13.66 16.70 -6.91
N LYS A 86 12.85 15.77 -7.41
CA LYS A 86 12.80 14.42 -6.83
C LYS A 86 14.16 13.76 -6.94
N GLN A 87 14.69 13.35 -5.80
CA GLN A 87 15.93 12.59 -5.77
C GLN A 87 15.68 11.20 -6.37
N LYS A 88 16.41 10.88 -7.45
CA LYS A 88 16.41 9.53 -8.02
C LYS A 88 17.14 8.59 -7.06
N VAL A 89 16.47 7.54 -6.65
CA VAL A 89 17.04 6.52 -5.76
C VAL A 89 16.89 5.18 -6.44
N ASP A 90 17.99 4.49 -6.58
CA ASP A 90 18.00 3.09 -7.03
C ASP A 90 17.33 2.21 -5.99
N VAL A 91 16.44 1.32 -6.43
CA VAL A 91 15.70 0.43 -5.53
C VAL A 91 16.64 -0.52 -4.80
N THR A 92 17.71 -0.98 -5.42
CA THR A 92 18.70 -1.87 -4.79
C THR A 92 19.46 -1.14 -3.69
N GLU A 93 19.84 0.11 -3.91
CA GLU A 93 20.46 0.96 -2.90
C GLU A 93 19.53 1.27 -1.73
N TYR A 94 18.25 1.52 -2.03
CA TYR A 94 17.22 1.69 -1.00
C TYR A 94 17.07 0.44 -0.13
N LEU A 95 16.99 -0.74 -0.76
CA LEU A 95 16.89 -2.01 -0.06
C LEU A 95 18.13 -2.29 0.78
N GLN A 96 19.33 -2.00 0.26
CA GLN A 96 20.58 -2.21 0.97
C GLN A 96 20.68 -1.38 2.24
N LYS A 97 20.14 -0.16 2.22
CA LYS A 97 20.13 0.74 3.39
C LYS A 97 19.06 0.42 4.42
N ASN A 98 17.89 -0.05 3.96
CA ASN A 98 16.69 -0.15 4.81
C ASN A 98 16.28 -1.58 5.14
N CYS A 99 16.78 -2.57 4.41
CA CYS A 99 16.37 -3.96 4.56
C CYS A 99 17.59 -4.87 4.68
N ASN A 100 17.83 -5.39 5.88
CA ASN A 100 18.88 -6.40 6.11
C ASN A 100 18.22 -7.69 6.61
N PRO A 101 17.96 -8.68 5.74
CA PRO A 101 17.33 -9.93 6.14
C PRO A 101 18.26 -10.84 6.96
N GLY A 102 19.58 -10.66 6.90
CA GLY A 102 20.56 -11.47 7.63
C GLY A 102 20.80 -12.86 7.04
N ILE A 103 19.92 -13.35 6.17
CA ILE A 103 20.05 -14.64 5.45
C ILE A 103 19.92 -14.41 3.95
N GLY A 104 20.63 -15.22 3.17
CA GLY A 104 20.55 -15.17 1.70
C GLY A 104 19.35 -15.94 1.12
N LEU A 105 19.07 -15.69 -0.17
CA LEU A 105 18.00 -16.37 -0.88
C LEU A 105 18.09 -17.90 -0.78
N LYS A 106 19.28 -18.46 -0.95
CA LYS A 106 19.50 -19.92 -0.98
C LYS A 106 19.17 -20.57 0.36
N GLU A 107 19.65 -19.98 1.46
CA GLU A 107 19.40 -20.47 2.81
C GLU A 107 17.91 -20.33 3.16
N TRP A 108 17.31 -19.18 2.84
CA TRP A 108 15.91 -18.95 3.09
C TRP A 108 15.02 -19.91 2.29
N ALA A 109 15.34 -20.18 1.02
CA ALA A 109 14.56 -21.08 0.15
C ALA A 109 14.43 -22.48 0.75
N GLN A 110 15.48 -22.99 1.42
CA GLN A 110 15.46 -24.29 2.08
C GLN A 110 14.52 -24.34 3.29
N LYS A 111 14.23 -23.19 3.90
CA LYS A 111 13.39 -23.06 5.10
C LYS A 111 11.97 -22.56 4.81
N CYS A 112 11.72 -21.97 3.63
CA CYS A 112 10.45 -21.33 3.33
C CYS A 112 9.32 -22.31 2.97
N ILE A 113 9.63 -23.59 2.73
CA ILE A 113 8.67 -24.65 2.43
C ILE A 113 8.75 -25.72 3.52
N GLU A 114 8.22 -25.39 4.68
CA GLU A 114 7.99 -26.36 5.75
C GLU A 114 6.52 -26.79 5.74
N LEU A 115 6.30 -28.07 5.47
CA LEU A 115 4.98 -28.68 5.38
C LEU A 115 4.69 -29.45 6.67
N ASN A 116 3.44 -29.44 7.09
CA ASN A 116 2.94 -30.20 8.23
C ASN A 116 1.96 -31.28 7.80
N GLN A 117 1.50 -32.08 8.75
CA GLN A 117 0.64 -33.22 8.45
C GLN A 117 -0.74 -32.84 7.89
N ASP A 118 -1.24 -31.65 8.27
CA ASP A 118 -2.52 -31.15 7.77
C ASP A 118 -2.46 -30.76 6.30
N ASP A 119 -1.28 -30.33 5.83
CA ASP A 119 -1.05 -29.96 4.43
C ASP A 119 -1.24 -31.14 3.45
N PHE A 120 -1.19 -32.40 3.95
CA PHE A 120 -1.41 -33.58 3.11
C PHE A 120 -2.87 -33.67 2.61
N ASN A 121 -3.82 -33.45 3.50
CA ASN A 121 -5.23 -33.43 3.11
C ASN A 121 -5.52 -32.23 2.22
N ASP A 122 -4.94 -31.07 2.55
CA ASP A 122 -5.05 -29.87 1.74
C ASP A 122 -4.47 -30.07 0.33
N LEU A 123 -3.31 -30.75 0.20
CA LEU A 123 -2.71 -31.07 -1.09
C LEU A 123 -3.57 -32.02 -1.92
N TYR A 124 -4.29 -32.94 -1.28
CA TYR A 124 -5.23 -33.82 -1.97
C TYR A 124 -6.47 -33.07 -2.44
N GLU A 125 -7.10 -32.27 -1.58
CA GLU A 125 -8.39 -31.65 -1.82
C GLU A 125 -8.31 -30.36 -2.64
N LYS A 126 -7.27 -29.54 -2.42
CA LYS A 126 -7.10 -28.21 -3.01
C LYS A 126 -6.14 -28.23 -4.21
N LYS A 127 -6.08 -27.13 -4.91
CA LYS A 127 -5.06 -26.91 -5.96
C LYS A 127 -3.69 -26.65 -5.32
N LEU A 128 -2.62 -27.05 -6.01
CA LEU A 128 -1.26 -26.86 -5.50
C LEU A 128 -0.91 -25.39 -5.22
N ASP A 129 -1.40 -24.46 -6.04
CA ASP A 129 -1.19 -23.01 -5.84
C ASP A 129 -1.86 -22.49 -4.54
N GLU A 130 -3.03 -22.99 -4.18
CA GLU A 130 -3.71 -22.63 -2.94
C GLU A 130 -2.95 -23.14 -1.70
N VAL A 131 -2.47 -24.38 -1.79
CA VAL A 131 -1.65 -24.98 -0.72
C VAL A 131 -0.34 -24.23 -0.56
N LEU A 132 0.37 -23.96 -1.66
CA LEU A 132 1.61 -23.20 -1.63
C LEU A 132 1.40 -21.77 -1.10
N ASP A 133 0.31 -21.11 -1.46
CA ASP A 133 -0.01 -19.77 -0.92
C ASP A 133 -0.15 -19.82 0.61
N THR A 134 -0.82 -20.82 1.14
CA THR A 134 -1.01 -21.01 2.59
C THR A 134 0.31 -21.36 3.29
N VAL A 135 1.10 -22.29 2.75
CA VAL A 135 2.38 -22.70 3.32
C VAL A 135 3.39 -21.55 3.30
N LEU A 136 3.51 -20.85 2.17
CA LEU A 136 4.39 -19.68 2.05
C LEU A 136 3.98 -18.56 3.01
N LEU A 137 2.68 -18.26 3.12
CA LEU A 137 2.20 -17.23 4.04
C LEU A 137 2.55 -17.58 5.48
N ARG A 138 2.32 -18.82 5.91
CA ARG A 138 2.65 -19.31 7.25
C ARG A 138 4.15 -19.16 7.54
N ASN A 139 4.99 -19.59 6.61
CA ASN A 139 6.43 -19.57 6.77
C ASN A 139 7.04 -18.17 6.62
N ILE A 140 6.47 -17.31 5.78
CA ILE A 140 6.87 -15.90 5.68
C ILE A 140 6.56 -15.15 6.98
N ILE A 141 5.41 -15.39 7.60
CA ILE A 141 5.03 -14.77 8.88
C ILE A 141 5.94 -15.23 10.01
N SER A 142 6.32 -16.52 10.02
CA SER A 142 7.22 -17.09 11.05
C SER A 142 8.67 -16.62 10.91
N LEU A 143 9.08 -16.20 9.71
CA LEU A 143 10.43 -15.74 9.41
C LEU A 143 10.47 -14.20 9.37
N ASP A 144 10.89 -13.56 10.45
CA ASP A 144 10.95 -12.09 10.58
C ASP A 144 11.72 -11.38 9.44
N ARG A 145 12.54 -12.12 8.69
CA ARG A 145 13.49 -11.55 7.72
C ARG A 145 13.46 -12.30 6.39
N VAL A 146 12.57 -11.88 5.52
CA VAL A 146 12.44 -12.46 4.18
C VAL A 146 13.42 -11.79 3.21
N PRO A 147 14.32 -12.54 2.54
CA PRO A 147 15.31 -11.99 1.61
C PRO A 147 14.74 -11.72 0.20
N ILE A 148 13.43 -11.56 0.08
CA ILE A 148 12.76 -11.23 -1.18
C ILE A 148 11.87 -10.02 -0.96
N ARG A 149 11.88 -9.09 -1.92
CA ARG A 149 11.00 -7.93 -1.95
C ARG A 149 10.46 -7.68 -3.36
N SER A 150 9.20 -7.28 -3.43
CA SER A 150 8.57 -6.76 -4.64
C SER A 150 7.88 -5.43 -4.34
N PHE A 151 7.57 -4.64 -5.38
CA PHE A 151 7.04 -3.30 -5.21
C PHE A 151 5.73 -3.10 -5.97
N SER A 152 4.83 -2.30 -5.41
CA SER A 152 3.51 -2.06 -6.00
C SER A 152 3.54 -1.30 -7.33
N GLY A 153 4.63 -0.57 -7.62
CA GLY A 153 4.82 0.18 -8.87
C GLY A 153 5.40 -0.64 -10.02
N ASN A 154 6.03 -1.79 -9.72
CA ASN A 154 6.61 -2.69 -10.71
C ASN A 154 6.39 -4.14 -10.29
N SER A 155 5.20 -4.65 -10.58
CA SER A 155 4.80 -6.02 -10.20
C SER A 155 5.56 -7.13 -10.96
N SER A 156 6.28 -6.78 -12.00
CA SER A 156 7.07 -7.74 -12.80
C SER A 156 8.46 -7.99 -12.22
N SER A 157 8.98 -7.10 -11.37
CA SER A 157 10.33 -7.19 -10.81
C SER A 157 10.30 -7.56 -9.33
N ALA A 158 10.99 -8.63 -8.97
CA ALA A 158 11.31 -8.99 -7.60
C ALA A 158 12.81 -8.82 -7.38
N TYR A 159 13.18 -8.54 -6.15
CA TYR A 159 14.56 -8.37 -5.70
C TYR A 159 14.87 -9.39 -4.62
N CYS A 160 16.07 -9.95 -4.65
CA CYS A 160 16.53 -10.89 -3.64
C CYS A 160 17.83 -10.39 -2.99
N TYR A 161 18.00 -10.80 -1.75
CA TYR A 161 19.24 -10.60 -1.00
C TYR A 161 20.08 -11.86 -1.12
N ASP A 162 21.26 -11.75 -1.68
CA ASP A 162 22.20 -12.85 -1.84
C ASP A 162 23.63 -12.33 -1.73
N GLU A 163 24.54 -13.10 -1.12
CA GLU A 163 25.95 -12.74 -0.94
C GLU A 163 26.17 -11.34 -0.34
N GLY A 164 25.30 -10.92 0.59
CA GLY A 164 25.41 -9.62 1.26
C GLY A 164 24.84 -8.43 0.48
N LYS A 165 24.24 -8.63 -0.68
CA LYS A 165 23.72 -7.55 -1.55
C LYS A 165 22.33 -7.84 -2.05
N TRP A 166 21.56 -6.75 -2.25
CA TRP A 166 20.29 -6.81 -2.95
C TRP A 166 20.53 -6.72 -4.47
N ARG A 167 19.88 -7.61 -5.21
CA ARG A 167 19.88 -7.64 -6.67
C ARG A 167 18.51 -8.04 -7.21
N LYS A 168 18.25 -7.73 -8.46
CA LYS A 168 17.05 -8.18 -9.15
C LYS A 168 17.09 -9.70 -9.32
N MET A 169 15.97 -10.36 -9.07
CA MET A 169 15.82 -11.79 -9.30
C MET A 169 15.86 -12.10 -10.79
N THR A 170 16.65 -13.09 -11.14
CA THR A 170 16.75 -13.65 -12.49
C THR A 170 15.80 -14.83 -12.68
N ASP A 171 15.64 -15.30 -13.90
CA ASP A 171 14.86 -16.53 -14.15
C ASP A 171 15.55 -17.76 -13.53
N GLU A 172 16.88 -17.75 -13.40
CA GLU A 172 17.64 -18.79 -12.71
C GLU A 172 17.29 -18.87 -11.23
N ASP A 173 17.11 -17.73 -10.56
CA ASP A 173 16.67 -17.69 -9.16
C ASP A 173 15.27 -18.29 -9.00
N TRP A 174 14.38 -18.01 -9.94
CA TRP A 174 13.03 -18.60 -9.96
C TRP A 174 13.06 -20.10 -10.22
N HIS A 175 13.91 -20.57 -11.12
CA HIS A 175 14.11 -22.00 -11.34
C HIS A 175 14.72 -22.67 -10.11
N PHE A 176 15.70 -22.06 -9.46
CA PHE A 176 16.26 -22.54 -8.21
C PHE A 176 15.19 -22.68 -7.12
N MET A 177 14.39 -21.63 -6.89
CA MET A 177 13.28 -21.64 -5.93
C MET A 177 12.27 -22.75 -6.24
N THR A 178 11.97 -22.94 -7.51
CA THR A 178 11.06 -24.00 -7.99
C THR A 178 11.61 -25.38 -7.68
N GLY A 179 12.89 -25.60 -7.97
CA GLY A 179 13.57 -26.89 -7.68
C GLY A 179 13.58 -27.22 -6.19
N ILE A 180 13.88 -26.23 -5.34
CA ILE A 180 13.83 -26.42 -3.88
C ILE A 180 12.39 -26.73 -3.42
N THR A 181 11.41 -25.94 -3.87
CA THR A 181 10.00 -26.17 -3.51
C THR A 181 9.55 -27.57 -3.87
N GLN A 182 9.87 -28.02 -5.07
CA GLN A 182 9.52 -29.35 -5.53
C GLN A 182 10.24 -30.44 -4.76
N SER A 183 11.55 -30.30 -4.54
CA SER A 183 12.34 -31.26 -3.75
C SER A 183 11.80 -31.38 -2.32
N SER A 184 11.40 -30.24 -1.72
CA SER A 184 10.80 -30.23 -0.38
C SER A 184 9.45 -30.94 -0.35
N LEU A 185 8.59 -30.71 -1.36
CA LEU A 185 7.30 -31.39 -1.48
C LEU A 185 7.47 -32.91 -1.65
N LEU A 186 8.35 -33.33 -2.54
CA LEU A 186 8.60 -34.77 -2.80
C LEU A 186 9.23 -35.46 -1.58
N LYS A 187 10.21 -34.79 -0.94
CA LYS A 187 10.84 -35.31 0.28
C LYS A 187 9.80 -35.48 1.39
N TRP A 188 8.97 -34.47 1.61
CA TRP A 188 7.91 -34.54 2.60
C TRP A 188 6.88 -35.61 2.29
N LEU A 189 6.48 -35.83 1.01
CA LEU A 189 5.60 -36.93 0.61
C LEU A 189 6.23 -38.28 0.90
N ASN A 190 7.55 -38.45 0.65
CA ASN A 190 8.25 -39.69 0.98
C ASN A 190 8.31 -39.95 2.49
N GLU A 191 8.59 -38.92 3.30
CA GLU A 191 8.58 -39.02 4.76
C GLU A 191 7.17 -39.41 5.29
N MET A 192 6.11 -38.90 4.65
CA MET A 192 4.73 -39.29 4.96
C MET A 192 4.47 -40.80 4.67
N THR A 193 5.08 -41.38 3.64
CA THR A 193 4.98 -42.85 3.40
C THR A 193 5.75 -43.67 4.41
N GLU A 194 6.94 -43.23 4.79
CA GLU A 194 7.75 -43.90 5.80
C GLU A 194 7.04 -43.91 7.17
N THR A 195 6.52 -42.74 7.55
CA THR A 195 5.79 -42.59 8.82
C THR A 195 4.46 -43.37 8.87
N ASN A 196 3.83 -43.57 7.69
CA ASN A 196 2.55 -44.26 7.55
C ASN A 196 2.67 -45.58 6.76
N ALA A 197 3.80 -46.27 6.85
CA ALA A 197 4.05 -47.48 6.08
C ALA A 197 2.94 -48.56 6.24
N SER A 198 2.36 -48.67 7.44
CA SER A 198 1.21 -49.58 7.69
C SER A 198 -0.09 -49.15 6.98
N ARG A 199 -0.21 -47.88 6.56
CA ARG A 199 -1.37 -47.35 5.84
C ARG A 199 -1.25 -47.45 4.33
N LEU A 200 -0.07 -47.80 3.81
CA LEU A 200 0.13 -48.01 2.36
C LEU A 200 -0.67 -49.21 1.83
N THR A 201 -1.05 -50.14 2.68
CA THR A 201 -1.97 -51.25 2.37
C THR A 201 -3.44 -50.82 2.35
N ASP A 202 -3.76 -49.62 2.82
CA ASP A 202 -5.08 -49.02 2.70
C ASP A 202 -5.21 -48.37 1.30
N ASP A 203 -6.11 -48.91 0.49
CA ASP A 203 -6.36 -48.41 -0.87
C ASP A 203 -6.70 -46.93 -0.89
N ASN A 204 -7.41 -46.42 0.12
CA ASN A 204 -7.80 -45.03 0.18
C ASN A 204 -6.58 -44.11 0.40
N PHE A 205 -5.66 -44.47 1.31
CA PHE A 205 -4.43 -43.73 1.54
C PHE A 205 -3.51 -43.78 0.31
N SER A 206 -3.38 -44.95 -0.31
CA SER A 206 -2.56 -45.14 -1.51
C SER A 206 -3.06 -44.28 -2.68
N LEU A 207 -4.36 -44.22 -2.90
CA LEU A 207 -4.98 -43.34 -3.90
C LEU A 207 -4.72 -41.86 -3.63
N LYS A 208 -4.90 -41.41 -2.38
CA LYS A 208 -4.60 -40.05 -2.01
C LYS A 208 -3.15 -39.66 -2.21
N TYR A 209 -2.23 -40.54 -1.79
CA TYR A 209 -0.80 -40.34 -1.97
C TYR A 209 -0.44 -40.23 -3.46
N SER A 210 -0.89 -41.18 -4.28
CA SER A 210 -0.65 -41.15 -5.73
C SER A 210 -1.16 -39.90 -6.40
N ALA A 211 -2.35 -39.43 -5.99
CA ALA A 211 -2.93 -38.16 -6.48
C ALA A 211 -2.09 -36.96 -6.08
N CYS A 212 -1.56 -36.91 -4.85
CA CYS A 212 -0.67 -35.84 -4.40
C CYS A 212 0.66 -35.81 -5.16
N VAL A 213 1.27 -36.99 -5.39
CA VAL A 213 2.51 -37.10 -6.18
C VAL A 213 2.26 -36.64 -7.62
N GLN A 214 1.19 -37.14 -8.26
CA GLN A 214 0.84 -36.72 -9.61
C GLN A 214 0.61 -35.23 -9.72
N LYS A 215 -0.15 -34.64 -8.81
CA LYS A 215 -0.42 -33.20 -8.74
C LYS A 215 0.88 -32.39 -8.61
N THR A 216 1.82 -32.85 -7.80
CA THR A 216 3.13 -32.21 -7.61
C THR A 216 3.97 -32.30 -8.90
N MET A 217 3.95 -33.41 -9.58
CA MET A 217 4.72 -33.63 -10.82
C MET A 217 4.13 -32.88 -12.02
N GLU A 218 2.80 -32.90 -12.21
CA GLU A 218 2.13 -32.20 -13.32
C GLU A 218 2.28 -30.68 -13.26
N SER A 219 2.46 -30.15 -12.06
CA SER A 219 2.56 -28.70 -11.85
C SER A 219 3.92 -28.12 -12.22
N MET A 220 4.94 -28.94 -12.55
CA MET A 220 6.32 -28.49 -12.75
C MET A 220 6.48 -27.34 -13.75
N GLN A 221 5.80 -27.41 -14.90
CA GLN A 221 5.92 -26.37 -15.93
C GLN A 221 5.30 -25.01 -15.51
N LYS A 222 4.29 -25.05 -14.66
CA LYS A 222 3.55 -23.85 -14.19
C LYS A 222 4.03 -23.37 -12.82
N LEU A 223 4.78 -24.17 -12.09
CA LEU A 223 5.23 -23.89 -10.74
C LEU A 223 6.04 -22.58 -10.60
N PRO A 224 6.96 -22.25 -11.54
CA PRO A 224 7.70 -20.98 -11.45
C PRO A 224 6.78 -19.74 -11.46
N LEU A 225 5.78 -19.74 -12.35
CA LEU A 225 4.81 -18.65 -12.45
C LEU A 225 3.92 -18.56 -11.21
N ARG A 226 3.48 -19.70 -10.69
CA ARG A 226 2.65 -19.78 -9.46
C ARG A 226 3.40 -19.30 -8.24
N LEU A 227 4.63 -19.79 -8.02
CA LEU A 227 5.52 -19.30 -6.96
C LEU A 227 5.74 -17.79 -7.03
N ARG A 228 5.99 -17.27 -8.23
CA ARG A 228 6.17 -15.83 -8.44
C ARG A 228 4.93 -15.03 -8.04
N VAL A 229 3.75 -15.50 -8.39
CA VAL A 229 2.48 -14.84 -8.03
C VAL A 229 2.26 -14.88 -6.52
N CYS A 230 2.40 -16.07 -5.91
CA CYS A 230 2.23 -16.26 -4.47
C CYS A 230 3.23 -15.41 -3.66
N LEU A 231 4.52 -15.50 -3.97
CA LEU A 231 5.55 -14.72 -3.28
C LEU A 231 5.34 -13.22 -3.44
N ASN A 232 5.08 -12.75 -4.66
CA ASN A 232 4.84 -11.32 -4.89
C ASN A 232 3.65 -10.79 -4.10
N LYS A 233 2.64 -11.58 -3.85
CA LYS A 233 1.47 -11.21 -3.04
C LYS A 233 1.88 -10.91 -1.59
N HIS A 234 2.76 -11.73 -1.01
CA HIS A 234 3.12 -11.66 0.40
C HIS A 234 4.34 -10.76 0.71
N VAL A 235 5.29 -10.64 -0.23
CA VAL A 235 6.51 -9.83 -0.04
C VAL A 235 6.42 -8.41 -0.61
N LYS A 236 5.22 -7.98 -1.02
CA LYS A 236 4.98 -6.71 -1.66
C LYS A 236 5.14 -5.53 -0.69
N MET A 237 6.02 -4.61 -1.03
CA MET A 237 6.25 -3.38 -0.29
C MET A 237 5.62 -2.18 -0.99
N LYS A 238 5.14 -1.23 -0.19
CA LYS A 238 4.80 0.11 -0.66
C LYS A 238 6.00 1.02 -0.40
N LEU A 239 6.49 1.66 -1.45
CA LEU A 239 7.51 2.69 -1.29
C LEU A 239 6.85 3.95 -0.72
N ASN A 240 7.18 4.27 0.53
CA ASN A 240 6.68 5.46 1.20
C ASN A 240 7.44 6.70 0.69
N ASN A 241 6.77 7.87 0.62
CA ASN A 241 7.33 9.16 0.21
C ASN A 241 7.56 9.36 -1.30
N VAL A 242 6.60 8.95 -2.13
CA VAL A 242 6.58 9.23 -3.58
C VAL A 242 6.70 10.73 -3.92
N THR A 243 6.43 11.62 -2.96
CA THR A 243 6.54 13.07 -3.15
C THR A 243 7.99 13.60 -3.14
N LYS A 244 8.91 12.90 -2.46
CA LYS A 244 10.31 13.34 -2.31
C LYS A 244 11.30 12.55 -3.16
N PHE A 245 10.96 11.31 -3.55
CA PHE A 245 11.85 10.40 -4.25
C PHE A 245 11.20 9.84 -5.51
N GLU A 246 12.01 9.67 -6.55
CA GLU A 246 11.67 8.92 -7.74
C GLU A 246 12.52 7.64 -7.73
N TYR A 247 11.87 6.49 -7.62
CA TYR A 247 12.57 5.21 -7.56
C TYR A 247 12.82 4.67 -8.97
N THR A 248 14.06 4.31 -9.24
CA THR A 248 14.45 3.62 -10.48
C THR A 248 14.53 2.12 -10.22
N PHE A 249 13.83 1.35 -11.04
CA PHE A 249 13.83 -0.10 -10.99
C PHE A 249 14.81 -0.63 -12.04
N ALA A 250 15.82 -1.35 -11.56
CA ALA A 250 16.81 -1.97 -12.45
C ALA A 250 16.20 -3.16 -13.23
#